data_a6bc48678d6f0fd2fc742a694e2194ed
#
_entry.id   a6bc48678d6f0fd2fc742a694e2194ed
#
_cell.length_a   1.000
_cell.length_b   1.000
_cell.length_c   1.000
_cell.angle_alpha   90.00
_cell.angle_beta   90.00
_cell.angle_gamma   90.00
#
_symmetry.space_group_name_H-M   'P 1'
#
loop_
_entity.id
_entity.type
_entity.pdbx_description
1 polymer ?
#
loop_
_entity_poly.entity_id
_entity_poly.type
_entity_poly.pdbx_seq_one_letter_code
_entity_poly.pdbx_strand_id
1 'polypeptide(L)'
;QLVRPRREFFSNDVILLSDVPAEMMTKAFQDLLIEYVEEFGGGLVVLAGPRFGLSSLARTRIGEMLPVVLDPTIKPKTGDFALNLSPIISEYPFMQLGGNDAENNLAWNNIGPLPWYQPVLRSHPLATVLATHPRDRAVDNESLQPLIASRRYGKGEVIYLGFNETWRLRRKYGERFYRQFWGQLIYRLGLGRVLGEQKRFSPSTDRSSYRTGDLVRFTVEAYNADFEPLENELLSGQLYMVNEAGQETFLQDVVLPLTRDDHVFEATTMVYEPGRYRLLVDDPIENDKFELGFEVTSTSRENEQIIRNVGLQTQLASQTGGKKGELYQLPEILRSIEAKDTEEP
;
A
#
# COMPACT_ATOMS: atom_id res chain seq x y z
N GLN A 1 -21.32 -2.99 -25.56
CA GLN A 1 -19.90 -3.32 -25.35
C GLN A 1 -19.36 -2.41 -24.26
N LEU A 2 -18.73 -3.00 -23.22
CA LEU A 2 -18.10 -2.28 -22.11
C LEU A 2 -16.72 -1.71 -22.48
N VAL A 3 -16.41 -1.54 -23.75
CA VAL A 3 -15.12 -1.03 -24.21
C VAL A 3 -15.13 0.48 -24.15
N ARG A 4 -14.39 1.06 -23.21
CA ARG A 4 -14.05 2.48 -23.16
C ARG A 4 -12.62 2.68 -23.65
N PRO A 5 -12.26 3.90 -24.15
CA PRO A 5 -10.87 4.22 -24.40
C PRO A 5 -10.01 3.95 -23.17
N ARG A 6 -8.80 3.44 -23.35
CA ARG A 6 -7.86 3.10 -22.26
C ARG A 6 -7.69 4.25 -21.27
N ARG A 7 -7.45 5.48 -21.75
CA ARG A 7 -7.34 6.69 -20.93
C ARG A 7 -8.55 6.89 -19.99
N GLU A 8 -9.76 6.78 -20.53
CA GLU A 8 -10.99 6.94 -19.72
C GLU A 8 -11.16 5.82 -18.69
N PHE A 9 -10.74 4.60 -19.05
CA PHE A 9 -10.80 3.45 -18.17
C PHE A 9 -9.83 3.62 -16.97
N PHE A 10 -8.60 3.99 -17.25
CA PHE A 10 -7.55 4.15 -16.25
C PHE A 10 -7.63 5.45 -15.45
N SER A 11 -8.47 6.41 -15.85
CA SER A 11 -8.72 7.64 -15.06
C SER A 11 -9.60 7.41 -13.83
N ASN A 12 -10.25 6.24 -13.71
CA ASN A 12 -11.07 5.92 -12.54
C ASN A 12 -10.21 5.37 -11.41
N ASP A 13 -10.50 5.76 -10.16
CA ASP A 13 -9.80 5.24 -8.99
C ASP A 13 -10.40 3.91 -8.51
N VAL A 14 -11.69 3.69 -8.72
CA VAL A 14 -12.40 2.48 -8.31
C VAL A 14 -13.39 2.05 -9.39
N ILE A 15 -13.39 0.78 -9.72
CA ILE A 15 -14.35 0.17 -10.63
C ILE A 15 -15.27 -0.76 -9.85
N LEU A 16 -16.58 -0.65 -10.10
CA LEU A 16 -17.59 -1.52 -9.53
C LEU A 16 -18.19 -2.41 -10.62
N LEU A 17 -18.11 -3.72 -10.46
CA LEU A 17 -18.80 -4.71 -11.28
C LEU A 17 -19.98 -5.28 -10.50
N SER A 18 -21.20 -4.97 -10.91
CA SER A 18 -22.41 -5.44 -10.26
C SER A 18 -23.31 -6.13 -11.26
N ASP A 19 -23.58 -7.41 -11.02
CA ASP A 19 -24.56 -8.20 -11.77
C ASP A 19 -24.37 -8.16 -13.31
N VAL A 20 -23.10 -8.28 -13.76
CA VAL A 20 -22.72 -8.22 -15.18
C VAL A 20 -22.46 -9.64 -15.69
N PRO A 21 -23.11 -10.05 -16.79
CA PRO A 21 -22.85 -11.36 -17.36
C PRO A 21 -21.46 -11.42 -18.02
N ALA A 22 -20.79 -12.57 -17.91
CA ALA A 22 -19.44 -12.75 -18.43
C ALA A 22 -19.33 -12.51 -19.94
N GLU A 23 -20.40 -12.77 -20.69
CA GLU A 23 -20.46 -12.59 -22.15
C GLU A 23 -20.31 -11.13 -22.57
N MET A 24 -20.64 -10.17 -21.69
CA MET A 24 -20.43 -8.75 -21.93
C MET A 24 -18.99 -8.30 -21.68
N MET A 25 -18.22 -9.08 -20.96
CA MET A 25 -16.82 -8.80 -20.62
C MET A 25 -15.90 -9.47 -21.64
N THR A 26 -15.62 -8.77 -22.72
CA THR A 26 -14.68 -9.22 -23.75
C THR A 26 -13.32 -9.53 -23.15
N LYS A 27 -12.50 -10.34 -23.83
CA LYS A 27 -11.14 -10.62 -23.40
C LYS A 27 -10.33 -9.32 -23.19
N ALA A 28 -10.44 -8.37 -24.13
CA ALA A 28 -9.77 -7.08 -24.02
C ALA A 28 -10.20 -6.30 -22.77
N PHE A 29 -11.48 -6.31 -22.40
CA PHE A 29 -11.96 -5.69 -21.17
C PHE A 29 -11.38 -6.39 -19.92
N GLN A 30 -11.33 -7.74 -19.93
CA GLN A 30 -10.75 -8.48 -18.83
C GLN A 30 -9.26 -8.18 -18.65
N ASP A 31 -8.51 -8.13 -19.77
CA ASP A 31 -7.07 -7.82 -19.77
C ASP A 31 -6.83 -6.40 -19.23
N LEU A 32 -7.59 -5.40 -19.67
CA LEU A 32 -7.53 -4.03 -19.15
C LEU A 32 -7.88 -3.94 -17.67
N LEU A 33 -8.88 -4.69 -17.20
CA LEU A 33 -9.29 -4.68 -15.80
C LEU A 33 -8.22 -5.31 -14.89
N ILE A 34 -7.57 -6.37 -15.36
CA ILE A 34 -6.49 -7.01 -14.64
C ILE A 34 -5.31 -6.08 -14.52
N GLU A 35 -4.85 -5.52 -15.64
CA GLU A 35 -3.77 -4.54 -15.70
C GLU A 35 -4.07 -3.33 -14.79
N TYR A 36 -5.31 -2.81 -14.84
CA TYR A 36 -5.77 -1.71 -13.99
C TYR A 36 -5.62 -2.01 -12.49
N VAL A 37 -5.93 -3.24 -12.05
CA VAL A 37 -5.81 -3.61 -10.64
C VAL A 37 -4.37 -4.00 -10.30
N GLU A 38 -3.74 -4.84 -11.13
CA GLU A 38 -2.45 -5.46 -10.84
C GLU A 38 -1.30 -4.44 -10.92
N GLU A 39 -1.24 -3.66 -12.00
CA GLU A 39 -0.11 -2.77 -12.30
C GLU A 39 -0.38 -1.33 -11.85
N PHE A 40 -1.61 -0.84 -12.06
CA PHE A 40 -1.99 0.53 -11.74
C PHE A 40 -2.69 0.69 -10.39
N GLY A 41 -2.78 -0.38 -9.57
CA GLY A 41 -3.28 -0.30 -8.20
C GLY A 41 -4.73 0.14 -8.08
N GLY A 42 -5.52 -0.01 -9.14
CA GLY A 42 -6.93 0.32 -9.14
C GLY A 42 -7.74 -0.51 -8.15
N GLY A 43 -8.74 0.10 -7.53
CA GLY A 43 -9.68 -0.59 -6.66
C GLY A 43 -10.77 -1.29 -7.47
N LEU A 44 -11.06 -2.55 -7.14
CA LEU A 44 -12.15 -3.30 -7.76
C LEU A 44 -13.15 -3.78 -6.71
N VAL A 45 -14.43 -3.49 -6.92
CA VAL A 45 -15.53 -4.08 -6.12
C VAL A 45 -16.37 -4.96 -7.03
N VAL A 46 -16.51 -6.23 -6.66
CA VAL A 46 -17.36 -7.18 -7.37
C VAL A 46 -18.54 -7.58 -6.49
N LEU A 47 -19.74 -7.23 -6.95
CA LEU A 47 -20.99 -7.52 -6.25
C LEU A 47 -21.76 -8.61 -6.97
N ALA A 48 -22.17 -9.64 -6.23
CA ALA A 48 -23.13 -10.59 -6.75
C ALA A 48 -24.48 -9.92 -6.98
N GLY A 49 -25.14 -10.28 -8.05
CA GLY A 49 -26.48 -9.83 -8.36
C GLY A 49 -27.44 -11.00 -8.62
N PRO A 50 -28.75 -10.77 -8.49
CA PRO A 50 -29.74 -11.84 -8.59
C PRO A 50 -30.01 -12.31 -10.03
N ARG A 51 -29.58 -11.54 -11.05
CA ARG A 51 -29.89 -11.84 -12.47
C ARG A 51 -28.88 -12.81 -13.07
N PHE A 52 -27.60 -12.47 -12.95
CA PHE A 52 -26.52 -13.22 -13.62
C PHE A 52 -25.65 -13.96 -12.60
N GLY A 53 -25.66 -13.53 -11.32
CA GLY A 53 -24.75 -14.06 -10.31
C GLY A 53 -23.29 -13.82 -10.66
N LEU A 54 -22.40 -14.52 -9.99
CA LEU A 54 -20.95 -14.44 -10.27
C LEU A 54 -20.38 -15.75 -10.83
N SER A 55 -21.18 -16.81 -10.90
CA SER A 55 -20.71 -18.15 -11.33
C SER A 55 -20.10 -18.14 -12.73
N SER A 56 -20.60 -17.27 -13.62
CA SER A 56 -20.05 -17.10 -14.97
C SER A 56 -18.62 -16.58 -14.99
N LEU A 57 -18.20 -15.84 -13.95
CA LEU A 57 -16.83 -15.33 -13.82
C LEU A 57 -15.82 -16.41 -13.44
N ALA A 58 -16.26 -17.56 -12.95
CA ALA A 58 -15.38 -18.65 -12.51
C ALA A 58 -14.38 -19.13 -13.58
N ARG A 59 -14.72 -18.95 -14.86
CA ARG A 59 -13.88 -19.34 -16.00
C ARG A 59 -13.21 -18.16 -16.69
N THR A 60 -13.20 -17.00 -16.05
CA THR A 60 -12.60 -15.79 -16.58
C THR A 60 -11.36 -15.41 -15.76
N ARG A 61 -10.48 -14.64 -16.35
CA ARG A 61 -9.32 -14.07 -15.63
C ARG A 61 -9.75 -13.16 -14.47
N ILE A 62 -10.94 -12.53 -14.55
CA ILE A 62 -11.50 -11.75 -13.44
C ILE A 62 -11.77 -12.65 -12.23
N GLY A 63 -12.23 -13.89 -12.45
CA GLY A 63 -12.44 -14.86 -11.37
C GLY A 63 -11.17 -15.16 -10.57
N GLU A 64 -10.01 -15.13 -11.21
CA GLU A 64 -8.70 -15.37 -10.57
C GLU A 64 -8.28 -14.26 -9.61
N MET A 65 -8.74 -13.02 -9.84
CA MET A 65 -8.46 -11.88 -8.96
C MET A 65 -9.30 -11.86 -7.70
N LEU A 66 -10.45 -12.57 -7.69
CA LEU A 66 -11.41 -12.49 -6.60
C LEU A 66 -10.84 -13.00 -5.26
N PRO A 67 -11.31 -12.46 -4.13
CA PRO A 67 -11.03 -12.99 -2.80
C PRO A 67 -11.66 -14.36 -2.54
N VAL A 68 -12.43 -14.89 -3.48
CA VAL A 68 -13.15 -16.15 -3.40
C VAL A 68 -12.94 -16.98 -4.66
N VAL A 69 -12.99 -18.29 -4.53
CA VAL A 69 -12.98 -19.21 -5.66
C VAL A 69 -14.43 -19.55 -6.02
N LEU A 70 -14.81 -19.17 -7.22
CA LEU A 70 -16.16 -19.41 -7.73
C LEU A 70 -16.28 -20.83 -8.33
N ASP A 71 -17.49 -21.36 -8.33
CA ASP A 71 -17.84 -22.58 -9.08
C ASP A 71 -18.88 -22.21 -10.16
N PRO A 72 -18.62 -22.55 -11.43
CA PRO A 72 -19.49 -22.16 -12.54
C PRO A 72 -20.88 -22.82 -12.51
N THR A 73 -21.05 -23.84 -11.70
CA THR A 73 -22.32 -24.62 -11.63
C THR A 73 -23.24 -24.15 -10.49
N ILE A 74 -22.72 -23.38 -9.55
CA ILE A 74 -23.44 -23.00 -8.35
C ILE A 74 -24.32 -21.76 -8.61
N LYS A 75 -25.60 -21.91 -8.26
CA LYS A 75 -26.60 -20.83 -8.35
C LYS A 75 -26.70 -20.05 -7.04
N PRO A 76 -27.18 -18.81 -7.09
CA PRO A 76 -27.53 -18.05 -5.89
C PRO A 76 -28.47 -18.85 -4.97
N LYS A 77 -28.23 -18.79 -3.67
CA LYS A 77 -29.05 -19.44 -2.64
C LYS A 77 -29.94 -18.43 -1.96
N THR A 78 -31.22 -18.73 -1.85
CA THR A 78 -32.21 -17.91 -1.13
C THR A 78 -32.33 -18.36 0.32
N GLY A 79 -32.68 -17.43 1.22
CA GLY A 79 -32.91 -17.70 2.63
C GLY A 79 -32.70 -16.47 3.47
N ASP A 80 -33.35 -16.37 4.59
CA ASP A 80 -33.19 -15.27 5.53
C ASP A 80 -32.04 -15.53 6.51
N PHE A 81 -31.01 -14.69 6.50
CA PHE A 81 -29.85 -14.81 7.40
C PHE A 81 -29.29 -13.42 7.76
N ALA A 82 -28.65 -13.34 8.91
CA ALA A 82 -27.86 -12.17 9.31
C ALA A 82 -26.39 -12.36 8.93
N LEU A 83 -25.65 -11.26 8.82
CA LEU A 83 -24.20 -11.31 8.62
C LEU A 83 -23.51 -11.71 9.94
N ASN A 84 -22.54 -12.59 9.84
CA ASN A 84 -21.61 -12.88 10.93
C ASN A 84 -20.30 -12.15 10.65
N LEU A 85 -20.02 -11.10 11.41
CA LEU A 85 -18.84 -10.24 11.23
C LEU A 85 -17.60 -10.90 11.82
N SER A 86 -16.50 -10.81 11.11
CA SER A 86 -15.19 -11.26 11.59
C SER A 86 -14.58 -10.24 12.57
N PRO A 87 -13.83 -10.66 13.59
CA PRO A 87 -13.12 -9.74 14.48
C PRO A 87 -12.12 -8.80 13.77
N ILE A 88 -11.58 -9.22 12.63
CA ILE A 88 -10.60 -8.44 11.85
C ILE A 88 -11.19 -7.18 11.19
N ILE A 89 -12.51 -6.99 11.23
CA ILE A 89 -13.17 -5.80 10.64
C ILE A 89 -12.68 -4.49 11.26
N SER A 90 -12.09 -4.51 12.46
CA SER A 90 -11.48 -3.32 13.08
C SER A 90 -10.37 -2.69 12.23
N GLU A 91 -9.69 -3.48 11.38
CA GLU A 91 -8.66 -3.02 10.47
C GLU A 91 -9.21 -2.48 9.13
N TYR A 92 -10.52 -2.59 8.95
CA TYR A 92 -11.21 -2.18 7.73
C TYR A 92 -12.20 -1.04 8.01
N PRO A 93 -11.80 0.24 7.81
CA PRO A 93 -12.64 1.40 8.14
C PRO A 93 -14.04 1.35 7.55
N PHE A 94 -14.22 0.83 6.33
CA PHE A 94 -15.52 0.72 5.70
C PHE A 94 -16.46 -0.30 6.37
N MET A 95 -15.92 -1.19 7.21
CA MET A 95 -16.70 -2.11 8.05
C MET A 95 -17.05 -1.49 9.41
N GLN A 96 -16.48 -0.32 9.73
CA GLN A 96 -16.74 0.42 10.98
C GLN A 96 -17.81 1.50 10.74
N LEU A 97 -19.07 1.14 10.89
CA LEU A 97 -20.22 2.03 10.65
C LEU A 97 -20.66 2.78 11.90
N GLY A 98 -20.12 2.44 13.07
CA GLY A 98 -20.37 3.08 14.36
C GLY A 98 -19.10 3.55 15.02
N GLY A 99 -19.21 4.44 16.03
CA GLY A 99 -18.08 4.95 16.79
C GLY A 99 -17.50 3.95 17.83
N ASN A 100 -18.19 2.84 18.05
CA ASN A 100 -17.77 1.75 18.95
C ASN A 100 -18.42 0.43 18.49
N ASP A 101 -18.00 -0.69 19.07
CA ASP A 101 -18.46 -2.03 18.67
C ASP A 101 -19.99 -2.21 18.82
N ALA A 102 -20.61 -1.62 19.83
CA ALA A 102 -22.06 -1.72 20.04
C ALA A 102 -22.83 -0.98 18.93
N GLU A 103 -22.39 0.23 18.59
CA GLU A 103 -22.97 1.00 17.47
C GLU A 103 -22.70 0.34 16.15
N ASN A 104 -21.52 -0.24 15.96
CA ASN A 104 -21.16 -0.96 14.74
C ASN A 104 -22.06 -2.19 14.54
N ASN A 105 -22.25 -2.98 15.59
CA ASN A 105 -23.17 -4.12 15.56
C ASN A 105 -24.62 -3.67 15.28
N LEU A 106 -25.06 -2.55 15.88
CA LEU A 106 -26.35 -1.97 15.60
C LEU A 106 -26.51 -1.57 14.13
N ALA A 107 -25.50 -0.93 13.57
CA ALA A 107 -25.49 -0.52 12.16
C ALA A 107 -25.58 -1.71 11.21
N TRP A 108 -24.79 -2.76 11.43
CA TRP A 108 -24.84 -3.97 10.63
C TRP A 108 -26.13 -4.77 10.83
N ASN A 109 -26.69 -4.81 12.04
CA ASN A 109 -28.00 -5.41 12.28
C ASN A 109 -29.13 -4.63 11.59
N ASN A 110 -28.94 -3.34 11.31
CA ASN A 110 -29.92 -2.53 10.58
C ASN A 110 -30.12 -2.99 9.12
N ILE A 111 -29.15 -3.70 8.53
CA ILE A 111 -29.31 -4.29 7.19
C ILE A 111 -30.49 -5.30 7.19
N GLY A 112 -30.76 -5.90 8.36
CA GLY A 112 -31.79 -6.92 8.57
C GLY A 112 -31.41 -8.25 7.92
N PRO A 113 -32.33 -9.21 7.89
CA PRO A 113 -32.08 -10.48 7.24
C PRO A 113 -31.88 -10.27 5.74
N LEU A 114 -30.79 -10.87 5.20
CA LEU A 114 -30.50 -10.90 3.78
C LEU A 114 -31.28 -12.04 3.14
N PRO A 115 -31.95 -11.79 2.00
CA PRO A 115 -32.83 -12.79 1.39
C PRO A 115 -32.12 -13.80 0.48
N TRP A 116 -30.88 -13.55 0.13
CA TRP A 116 -30.09 -14.39 -0.77
C TRP A 116 -28.61 -14.07 -0.70
N TYR A 117 -27.78 -14.99 -1.18
CA TYR A 117 -26.34 -14.78 -1.40
C TYR A 117 -25.83 -15.66 -2.54
N GLN A 118 -24.64 -15.33 -3.06
CA GLN A 118 -23.90 -16.16 -4.02
C GLN A 118 -23.00 -17.14 -3.24
N PRO A 119 -23.27 -18.45 -3.28
CA PRO A 119 -22.36 -19.45 -2.73
C PRO A 119 -21.06 -19.49 -3.54
N VAL A 120 -19.96 -19.79 -2.86
CA VAL A 120 -18.64 -19.95 -3.47
C VAL A 120 -18.03 -21.29 -3.09
N LEU A 121 -17.08 -21.76 -3.88
CA LEU A 121 -16.35 -23.00 -3.60
C LEU A 121 -15.59 -22.87 -2.27
N ARG A 122 -14.82 -21.79 -2.11
CA ARG A 122 -14.07 -21.46 -0.89
C ARG A 122 -13.60 -20.00 -0.93
N SER A 123 -13.04 -19.51 0.18
CA SER A 123 -12.23 -18.30 0.17
C SER A 123 -10.87 -18.56 -0.52
N HIS A 124 -10.31 -17.54 -1.16
CA HIS A 124 -8.95 -17.62 -1.68
C HIS A 124 -7.95 -17.65 -0.51
N PRO A 125 -6.83 -18.42 -0.56
CA PRO A 125 -5.87 -18.50 0.55
C PRO A 125 -5.26 -17.16 0.99
N LEU A 126 -5.14 -16.20 0.07
CA LEU A 126 -4.62 -14.85 0.33
C LEU A 126 -5.72 -13.84 0.65
N ALA A 127 -6.96 -14.28 0.83
CA ALA A 127 -8.07 -13.38 1.13
C ALA A 127 -8.28 -13.19 2.62
N THR A 128 -8.71 -12.00 3.00
CA THR A 128 -9.23 -11.70 4.34
C THR A 128 -10.75 -11.73 4.29
N VAL A 129 -11.37 -12.62 5.04
CA VAL A 129 -12.83 -12.73 5.14
C VAL A 129 -13.33 -11.80 6.23
N LEU A 130 -14.18 -10.82 5.84
CA LEU A 130 -14.70 -9.77 6.71
C LEU A 130 -16.09 -10.11 7.27
N ALA A 131 -16.90 -10.85 6.51
CA ALA A 131 -18.19 -11.33 6.98
C ALA A 131 -18.52 -12.68 6.35
N THR A 132 -19.20 -13.54 7.13
CA THR A 132 -19.60 -14.88 6.71
C THR A 132 -21.10 -15.08 6.92
N HIS A 133 -21.64 -16.12 6.28
CA HIS A 133 -22.94 -16.67 6.64
C HIS A 133 -22.85 -17.32 8.04
N PRO A 134 -23.86 -17.15 8.92
CA PRO A 134 -23.76 -17.62 10.31
C PRO A 134 -23.74 -19.14 10.45
N ARG A 135 -24.20 -19.89 9.47
CA ARG A 135 -24.35 -21.35 9.53
C ARG A 135 -23.90 -22.10 8.28
N ASP A 136 -24.15 -21.53 7.10
CA ASP A 136 -23.81 -22.21 5.85
C ASP A 136 -22.29 -22.21 5.65
N ARG A 137 -21.79 -23.29 5.10
CA ARG A 137 -20.38 -23.45 4.75
C ARG A 137 -20.16 -23.21 3.26
N ALA A 138 -18.96 -22.89 2.89
CA ALA A 138 -18.50 -22.91 1.51
C ALA A 138 -18.66 -24.34 0.94
N VAL A 139 -18.66 -24.48 -0.37
CA VAL A 139 -18.97 -25.75 -1.02
C VAL A 139 -17.94 -26.85 -0.71
N ASP A 140 -16.66 -26.47 -0.49
CA ASP A 140 -15.62 -27.41 -0.02
C ASP A 140 -15.83 -27.86 1.44
N ASN A 141 -16.77 -27.25 2.15
CA ASN A 141 -17.14 -27.54 3.52
C ASN A 141 -16.01 -27.31 4.57
N GLU A 142 -14.96 -26.60 4.24
CA GLU A 142 -13.84 -26.34 5.13
C GLU A 142 -14.10 -25.13 6.04
N SER A 143 -14.73 -24.07 5.50
CA SER A 143 -14.98 -22.82 6.20
C SER A 143 -16.44 -22.37 6.12
N LEU A 144 -16.84 -21.38 6.94
CA LEU A 144 -18.12 -20.70 6.76
C LEU A 144 -18.12 -19.96 5.42
N GLN A 145 -19.31 -19.89 4.81
CA GLN A 145 -19.53 -19.22 3.54
C GLN A 145 -19.13 -17.76 3.60
N PRO A 146 -18.09 -17.29 2.87
CA PRO A 146 -17.70 -15.89 2.83
C PRO A 146 -18.74 -15.05 2.09
N LEU A 147 -19.10 -13.91 2.67
CA LEU A 147 -20.09 -12.98 2.12
C LEU A 147 -19.47 -11.61 1.81
N ILE A 148 -18.48 -11.19 2.61
CA ILE A 148 -17.65 -10.01 2.32
C ILE A 148 -16.20 -10.44 2.51
N ALA A 149 -15.37 -10.21 1.51
CA ALA A 149 -13.96 -10.55 1.58
C ALA A 149 -13.12 -9.53 0.79
N SER A 150 -11.88 -9.36 1.21
CA SER A 150 -10.87 -8.51 0.58
C SER A 150 -9.66 -9.34 0.17
N ARG A 151 -9.00 -8.95 -0.92
CA ARG A 151 -7.72 -9.50 -1.35
C ARG A 151 -6.90 -8.44 -2.05
N ARG A 152 -5.62 -8.35 -1.70
CA ARG A 152 -4.67 -7.59 -2.51
C ARG A 152 -4.32 -8.40 -3.76
N TYR A 153 -4.32 -7.72 -4.91
CA TYR A 153 -3.95 -8.31 -6.18
C TYR A 153 -3.01 -7.32 -6.91
N GLY A 154 -1.76 -7.70 -7.06
CA GLY A 154 -0.72 -6.79 -7.51
C GLY A 154 -0.63 -5.55 -6.60
N LYS A 155 -0.64 -4.37 -7.20
CA LYS A 155 -0.64 -3.08 -6.51
C LYS A 155 -2.03 -2.70 -5.96
N GLY A 156 -3.13 -3.30 -6.45
CA GLY A 156 -4.51 -2.98 -6.11
C GLY A 156 -5.16 -3.85 -5.04
N GLU A 157 -6.42 -3.59 -4.78
CA GLU A 157 -7.25 -4.35 -3.84
C GLU A 157 -8.60 -4.69 -4.47
N VAL A 158 -9.03 -5.94 -4.29
CA VAL A 158 -10.31 -6.46 -4.79
C VAL A 158 -11.21 -6.77 -3.60
N ILE A 159 -12.41 -6.20 -3.61
CA ILE A 159 -13.47 -6.48 -2.62
C ILE A 159 -14.57 -7.31 -3.28
N TYR A 160 -14.92 -8.38 -2.62
CA TYR A 160 -16.04 -9.25 -2.97
C TYR A 160 -17.22 -9.00 -2.03
N LEU A 161 -18.40 -8.82 -2.60
CA LEU A 161 -19.68 -8.80 -1.91
C LEU A 161 -20.57 -9.91 -2.50
N GLY A 162 -20.84 -10.95 -1.73
CA GLY A 162 -21.65 -12.11 -2.13
C GLY A 162 -23.15 -11.80 -2.23
N PHE A 163 -23.55 -10.53 -2.16
CA PHE A 163 -24.92 -10.03 -2.22
C PHE A 163 -24.94 -8.57 -2.67
N ASN A 164 -26.10 -8.04 -3.08
CA ASN A 164 -26.26 -6.62 -3.48
C ASN A 164 -27.19 -5.83 -2.54
N GLU A 165 -27.47 -6.34 -1.34
CA GLU A 165 -28.47 -5.80 -0.40
C GLU A 165 -27.93 -4.65 0.47
N THR A 166 -26.77 -4.07 0.16
CA THR A 166 -26.17 -2.97 0.97
C THR A 166 -27.07 -1.73 1.07
N TRP A 167 -28.00 -1.52 0.09
CA TRP A 167 -28.99 -0.45 0.15
C TRP A 167 -29.88 -0.51 1.41
N ARG A 168 -30.00 -1.69 2.04
CA ARG A 168 -30.76 -1.90 3.28
C ARG A 168 -30.17 -1.19 4.50
N LEU A 169 -28.91 -0.76 4.44
CA LEU A 169 -28.30 0.09 5.47
C LEU A 169 -29.05 1.43 5.65
N ARG A 170 -29.90 1.82 4.69
CA ARG A 170 -30.75 3.02 4.76
C ARG A 170 -32.02 2.85 5.61
N ARG A 171 -32.40 1.63 6.00
CA ARG A 171 -33.76 1.32 6.47
C ARG A 171 -34.24 2.13 7.68
N LYS A 172 -33.45 2.23 8.76
CA LYS A 172 -33.87 2.86 10.00
C LYS A 172 -33.28 4.23 10.27
N TYR A 173 -32.08 4.43 9.75
CA TYR A 173 -31.24 5.59 10.08
C TYR A 173 -30.95 6.46 8.85
N GLY A 174 -31.79 6.39 7.83
CA GLY A 174 -31.60 7.12 6.58
C GLY A 174 -30.29 6.72 5.90
N GLU A 175 -29.65 7.65 5.25
CA GLU A 175 -28.47 7.37 4.44
C GLU A 175 -27.15 7.25 5.23
N ARG A 176 -27.15 7.50 6.54
CA ARG A 176 -25.92 7.60 7.34
C ARG A 176 -24.99 6.40 7.14
N PHE A 177 -25.45 5.20 7.45
CA PHE A 177 -24.61 3.99 7.37
C PHE A 177 -24.28 3.57 5.93
N TYR A 178 -25.21 3.79 5.01
CA TYR A 178 -24.98 3.51 3.59
C TYR A 178 -23.89 4.40 3.00
N ARG A 179 -23.94 5.70 3.26
CA ARG A 179 -22.92 6.66 2.81
C ARG A 179 -21.58 6.40 3.47
N GLN A 180 -21.57 6.03 4.76
CA GLN A 180 -20.36 5.71 5.50
C GLN A 180 -19.70 4.45 4.91
N PHE A 181 -20.46 3.39 4.70
CA PHE A 181 -19.95 2.15 4.08
C PHE A 181 -19.32 2.41 2.72
N TRP A 182 -20.09 2.96 1.78
CA TRP A 182 -19.60 3.17 0.43
C TRP A 182 -18.54 4.26 0.34
N GLY A 183 -18.67 5.35 1.10
CA GLY A 183 -17.68 6.41 1.13
C GLY A 183 -16.32 5.93 1.62
N GLN A 184 -16.28 5.18 2.72
CA GLN A 184 -15.04 4.63 3.25
C GLN A 184 -14.48 3.50 2.38
N LEU A 185 -15.33 2.68 1.76
CA LEU A 185 -14.91 1.65 0.83
C LEU A 185 -14.22 2.25 -0.40
N ILE A 186 -14.87 3.23 -1.04
CA ILE A 186 -14.32 3.93 -2.20
C ILE A 186 -13.03 4.68 -1.82
N TYR A 187 -13.04 5.38 -0.68
CA TYR A 187 -11.85 6.07 -0.17
C TYR A 187 -10.67 5.12 0.04
N ARG A 188 -10.89 3.98 0.71
CA ARG A 188 -9.84 2.97 0.93
C ARG A 188 -9.26 2.47 -0.38
N LEU A 189 -10.13 2.10 -1.32
CA LEU A 189 -9.70 1.54 -2.60
C LEU A 189 -9.04 2.57 -3.51
N GLY A 190 -9.49 3.83 -3.47
CA GLY A 190 -8.92 4.92 -4.23
C GLY A 190 -7.64 5.50 -3.60
N LEU A 191 -7.47 5.34 -2.26
CA LEU A 191 -6.37 5.95 -1.53
C LEU A 191 -4.99 5.49 -2.06
N GLY A 192 -4.87 4.22 -2.44
CA GLY A 192 -3.65 3.66 -3.03
C GLY A 192 -3.20 4.41 -4.29
N ARG A 193 -4.15 4.81 -5.12
CA ARG A 193 -3.89 5.61 -6.33
C ARG A 193 -3.65 7.10 -6.04
N VAL A 194 -4.37 7.65 -5.07
CA VAL A 194 -4.23 9.07 -4.69
C VAL A 194 -2.92 9.35 -3.96
N LEU A 195 -2.52 8.46 -3.03
CA LEU A 195 -1.27 8.60 -2.27
C LEU A 195 -0.06 8.00 -2.98
N GLY A 196 -0.28 6.98 -3.82
CA GLY A 196 0.78 6.26 -4.51
C GLY A 196 1.28 6.93 -5.77
N GLU A 197 0.86 8.18 -6.05
CA GLU A 197 1.27 8.91 -7.26
C GLU A 197 1.11 8.08 -8.55
N GLN A 198 0.19 7.16 -8.59
CA GLN A 198 -0.06 6.29 -9.74
C GLN A 198 -0.82 7.01 -10.84
N LYS A 199 -0.33 8.16 -11.08
CA LYS A 199 -0.42 8.88 -12.30
C LYS A 199 0.53 8.22 -13.30
N ARG A 200 0.62 8.74 -14.47
CA ARG A 200 1.46 8.24 -15.56
C ARG A 200 2.94 8.11 -15.21
N PHE A 201 3.40 8.73 -14.13
CA PHE A 201 4.76 8.66 -13.62
C PHE A 201 4.77 8.22 -12.16
N SER A 202 5.60 7.22 -11.86
CA SER A 202 5.76 6.67 -10.50
C SER A 202 7.25 6.61 -10.14
N PRO A 203 7.83 7.73 -9.66
CA PRO A 203 9.21 7.74 -9.21
C PRO A 203 9.35 7.04 -7.85
N SER A 204 10.38 6.23 -7.70
CA SER A 204 10.69 5.48 -6.49
C SER A 204 12.20 5.36 -6.26
N THR A 205 12.58 5.01 -5.02
CA THR A 205 13.96 4.63 -4.67
C THR A 205 13.99 3.22 -4.12
N ASP A 206 15.14 2.55 -4.23
CA ASP A 206 15.33 1.17 -3.72
C ASP A 206 15.25 1.09 -2.18
N ARG A 207 15.37 2.23 -1.47
CA ARG A 207 15.24 2.34 -0.01
C ARG A 207 14.57 3.65 0.38
N SER A 208 13.94 3.69 1.54
CA SER A 208 13.33 4.91 2.11
C SER A 208 14.35 5.84 2.78
N SER A 209 15.54 5.34 3.17
CA SER A 209 16.62 6.11 3.78
C SER A 209 17.98 5.56 3.40
N TYR A 210 18.96 6.47 3.33
CA TYR A 210 20.33 6.20 2.92
C TYR A 210 21.32 6.76 3.94
N ARG A 211 22.59 6.36 3.83
CA ARG A 211 23.71 6.94 4.57
C ARG A 211 24.59 7.77 3.65
N THR A 212 25.32 8.69 4.21
CA THR A 212 26.37 9.44 3.50
C THR A 212 27.34 8.47 2.81
N GLY A 213 27.51 8.63 1.50
CA GLY A 213 28.34 7.76 0.67
C GLY A 213 27.60 6.58 0.02
N ASP A 214 26.31 6.41 0.32
CA ASP A 214 25.50 5.38 -0.35
C ASP A 214 25.17 5.76 -1.80
N LEU A 215 24.99 4.73 -2.62
CA LEU A 215 24.46 4.85 -3.97
C LEU A 215 22.94 4.78 -3.90
N VAL A 216 22.27 5.83 -4.33
CA VAL A 216 20.81 5.89 -4.47
C VAL A 216 20.44 5.44 -5.88
N ARG A 217 19.53 4.48 -5.98
CA ARG A 217 18.95 4.07 -7.25
C ARG A 217 17.55 4.68 -7.38
N PHE A 218 17.35 5.46 -8.43
CA PHE A 218 16.05 5.98 -8.83
C PHE A 218 15.46 5.08 -9.88
N THR A 219 14.20 4.72 -9.72
CA THR A 219 13.40 3.99 -10.70
C THR A 219 12.14 4.79 -10.97
N VAL A 220 11.81 5.03 -12.23
CA VAL A 220 10.61 5.76 -12.66
C VAL A 220 9.85 4.88 -13.63
N GLU A 221 8.66 4.45 -13.25
CA GLU A 221 7.70 3.87 -14.19
C GLU A 221 6.98 5.03 -14.89
N ALA A 222 7.02 5.09 -16.22
CA ALA A 222 6.46 6.20 -16.98
C ALA A 222 5.62 5.73 -18.17
N TYR A 223 4.43 6.34 -18.29
CA TYR A 223 3.45 6.03 -19.31
C TYR A 223 3.00 7.30 -20.04
N ASN A 224 2.54 7.17 -21.28
CA ASN A 224 1.96 8.23 -22.06
C ASN A 224 0.54 8.61 -21.58
N ALA A 225 -0.13 9.55 -22.25
CA ALA A 225 -1.48 10.00 -21.91
C ALA A 225 -2.56 8.89 -21.99
N ASP A 226 -2.30 7.83 -22.72
CA ASP A 226 -3.19 6.67 -22.86
C ASP A 226 -2.80 5.49 -21.94
N PHE A 227 -1.86 5.71 -21.00
CA PHE A 227 -1.34 4.70 -20.10
C PHE A 227 -0.65 3.53 -20.82
N GLU A 228 -0.03 3.79 -21.96
CA GLU A 228 0.87 2.88 -22.65
C GLU A 228 2.31 3.28 -22.32
N PRO A 229 3.30 2.36 -22.47
CA PRO A 229 4.71 2.67 -22.26
C PRO A 229 5.11 3.97 -22.96
N LEU A 230 5.94 4.78 -22.29
CA LEU A 230 6.41 6.03 -22.84
C LEU A 230 7.51 5.75 -23.89
N GLU A 231 7.36 6.26 -25.13
CA GLU A 231 8.29 6.03 -26.24
C GLU A 231 9.60 6.85 -26.15
N ASN A 232 9.94 7.38 -24.99
CA ASN A 232 11.15 8.17 -24.80
C ASN A 232 12.35 7.25 -24.45
N GLU A 233 13.53 7.55 -24.97
CA GLU A 233 14.76 6.81 -24.64
C GLU A 233 15.34 7.21 -23.27
N LEU A 234 14.98 8.41 -22.79
CA LEU A 234 15.45 8.95 -21.51
C LEU A 234 14.42 9.93 -20.91
N LEU A 235 14.44 10.06 -19.59
CA LEU A 235 13.78 11.11 -18.84
C LEU A 235 14.81 12.04 -18.21
N SER A 236 14.44 13.29 -18.02
CA SER A 236 15.22 14.30 -17.31
C SER A 236 14.66 14.53 -15.93
N GLY A 237 15.52 14.73 -14.96
CA GLY A 237 15.15 15.09 -13.60
C GLY A 237 16.19 16.01 -12.97
N GLN A 238 15.83 16.60 -11.86
CA GLN A 238 16.68 17.51 -11.10
C GLN A 238 16.70 17.10 -9.62
N LEU A 239 17.89 16.95 -9.06
CA LEU A 239 18.07 16.58 -7.65
C LEU A 239 18.35 17.83 -6.82
N TYR A 240 17.59 17.97 -5.76
CA TYR A 240 17.69 19.05 -4.78
C TYR A 240 17.96 18.49 -3.38
N MET A 241 18.65 19.28 -2.57
CA MET A 241 18.71 19.10 -1.11
C MET A 241 17.81 20.13 -0.44
N VAL A 242 17.00 19.68 0.52
CA VAL A 242 16.04 20.51 1.25
C VAL A 242 16.54 20.68 2.69
N ASN A 243 16.81 21.91 3.10
CA ASN A 243 17.24 22.20 4.47
C ASN A 243 16.06 22.17 5.46
N GLU A 244 16.35 22.27 6.76
CA GLU A 244 15.33 22.29 7.82
C GLU A 244 14.33 23.46 7.70
N ALA A 245 14.71 24.55 7.04
CA ALA A 245 13.85 25.71 6.78
C ALA A 245 12.99 25.54 5.50
N GLY A 246 13.08 24.39 4.82
CA GLY A 246 12.36 24.11 3.58
C GLY A 246 12.94 24.78 2.33
N GLN A 247 14.15 25.34 2.41
CA GLN A 247 14.82 25.94 1.26
C GLN A 247 15.52 24.84 0.44
N GLU A 248 15.39 24.92 -0.87
CA GLU A 248 15.94 23.96 -1.81
C GLU A 248 17.24 24.46 -2.42
N THR A 249 18.23 23.61 -2.43
CA THR A 249 19.50 23.83 -3.12
C THR A 249 19.64 22.82 -4.25
N PHE A 250 19.75 23.31 -5.48
CA PHE A 250 20.01 22.46 -6.64
C PHE A 250 21.37 21.77 -6.49
N LEU A 251 21.42 20.47 -6.73
CA LEU A 251 22.64 19.69 -6.68
C LEU A 251 23.12 19.29 -8.07
N GLN A 252 22.26 18.63 -8.84
CA GLN A 252 22.63 18.15 -10.17
C GLN A 252 21.42 17.75 -11.02
N ASP A 253 21.62 17.71 -12.33
CA ASP A 253 20.69 17.06 -13.25
C ASP A 253 20.84 15.54 -13.18
N VAL A 254 19.73 14.83 -13.30
CA VAL A 254 19.66 13.37 -13.29
C VAL A 254 19.05 12.91 -14.61
N VAL A 255 19.80 12.17 -15.40
CA VAL A 255 19.31 11.56 -16.64
C VAL A 255 18.95 10.11 -16.33
N LEU A 256 17.72 9.73 -16.65
CA LEU A 256 17.20 8.38 -16.43
C LEU A 256 16.97 7.72 -17.80
N PRO A 257 17.90 6.87 -18.27
CA PRO A 257 17.69 6.09 -19.49
C PRO A 257 16.62 5.01 -19.31
N LEU A 258 15.94 4.68 -20.41
CA LEU A 258 15.03 3.55 -20.48
C LEU A 258 15.78 2.25 -20.24
N THR A 259 15.23 1.36 -19.44
CA THR A 259 15.76 0.02 -19.18
C THR A 259 15.31 -0.97 -20.28
N ARG A 260 15.44 -2.26 -20.02
CA ARG A 260 14.92 -3.31 -20.92
C ARG A 260 13.40 -3.45 -20.84
N ASP A 261 12.82 -3.00 -19.73
CA ASP A 261 11.38 -2.93 -19.54
C ASP A 261 10.89 -1.61 -20.14
N ASP A 262 10.00 -1.68 -21.10
CA ASP A 262 9.60 -0.60 -22.02
C ASP A 262 8.89 0.60 -21.36
N HIS A 263 8.74 0.60 -20.05
CA HIS A 263 8.13 1.70 -19.26
C HIS A 263 8.95 2.08 -18.02
N VAL A 264 10.15 1.49 -17.83
CA VAL A 264 10.97 1.68 -16.63
C VAL A 264 12.25 2.43 -16.96
N PHE A 265 12.48 3.54 -16.29
CA PHE A 265 13.65 4.38 -16.41
C PHE A 265 14.45 4.34 -15.11
N GLU A 266 15.77 4.18 -15.20
CA GLU A 266 16.62 4.07 -14.02
C GLU A 266 17.84 5.00 -14.08
N ALA A 267 18.20 5.54 -12.93
CA ALA A 267 19.46 6.24 -12.72
C ALA A 267 20.04 5.91 -11.35
N THR A 268 21.33 6.15 -11.18
CA THR A 268 21.99 6.04 -9.88
C THR A 268 22.81 7.29 -9.60
N THR A 269 22.81 7.73 -8.34
CA THR A 269 23.68 8.83 -7.90
C THR A 269 24.23 8.56 -6.50
N MET A 270 25.38 9.12 -6.19
CA MET A 270 25.95 9.07 -4.83
C MET A 270 25.54 10.31 -4.04
N VAL A 271 25.20 10.11 -2.77
CA VAL A 271 24.83 11.18 -1.84
C VAL A 271 25.90 11.37 -0.78
N TYR A 272 26.40 12.59 -0.62
CA TYR A 272 27.56 12.90 0.23
C TYR A 272 27.20 13.66 1.50
N GLU A 273 26.06 14.31 1.57
CA GLU A 273 25.66 15.16 2.70
C GLU A 273 24.41 14.58 3.36
N PRO A 274 24.30 14.63 4.69
CA PRO A 274 23.08 14.25 5.38
C PRO A 274 22.02 15.33 5.19
N GLY A 275 20.75 14.92 5.02
CA GLY A 275 19.65 15.84 4.81
C GLY A 275 18.48 15.19 4.08
N ARG A 276 17.47 16.00 3.80
CA ARG A 276 16.35 15.61 2.96
C ARG A 276 16.68 15.93 1.52
N TYR A 277 16.38 15.00 0.64
CA TYR A 277 16.60 15.13 -0.79
C TYR A 277 15.27 15.06 -1.52
N ARG A 278 15.21 15.74 -2.65
CA ARG A 278 14.04 15.76 -3.53
C ARG A 278 14.49 15.64 -4.98
N LEU A 279 14.02 14.59 -5.66
CA LEU A 279 14.15 14.44 -7.10
C LEU A 279 12.85 14.95 -7.76
N LEU A 280 13.00 15.85 -8.72
CA LEU A 280 11.93 16.27 -9.61
C LEU A 280 12.18 15.65 -10.98
N VAL A 281 11.21 14.89 -11.49
CA VAL A 281 11.27 14.27 -12.82
C VAL A 281 10.31 15.01 -13.73
N ASP A 282 10.80 15.43 -14.89
CA ASP A 282 10.01 16.18 -15.87
C ASP A 282 9.12 15.23 -16.69
N ASP A 283 7.83 15.58 -16.84
CA ASP A 283 6.93 14.94 -17.79
C ASP A 283 7.15 15.53 -19.19
N PRO A 284 7.64 14.76 -20.15
CA PRO A 284 7.91 15.28 -21.50
C PRO A 284 6.63 15.59 -22.31
N ILE A 285 5.45 15.17 -21.83
CA ILE A 285 4.17 15.32 -22.54
C ILE A 285 3.36 16.51 -22.00
N GLU A 286 3.15 16.59 -20.67
CA GLU A 286 2.23 17.55 -20.05
C GLU A 286 2.95 18.71 -19.37
N ASN A 287 4.27 18.76 -19.44
CA ASN A 287 5.11 19.79 -18.77
C ASN A 287 4.87 19.88 -17.25
N ASP A 288 4.44 18.77 -16.65
CA ASP A 288 4.31 18.57 -15.21
C ASP A 288 5.63 18.06 -14.63
N LYS A 289 5.76 18.12 -13.29
CA LYS A 289 6.91 17.56 -12.56
C LYS A 289 6.43 16.59 -11.49
N PHE A 290 7.04 15.42 -11.46
CA PHE A 290 6.79 14.41 -10.44
C PHE A 290 7.89 14.42 -9.40
N GLU A 291 7.49 14.38 -8.14
CA GLU A 291 8.37 14.55 -7.00
C GLU A 291 8.61 13.23 -6.28
N LEU A 292 9.87 13.00 -5.87
CA LEU A 292 10.27 11.90 -5.01
C LEU A 292 11.17 12.43 -3.90
N GLY A 293 10.73 12.26 -2.64
CA GLY A 293 11.51 12.60 -1.45
C GLY A 293 12.21 11.39 -0.82
N PHE A 294 13.44 11.56 -0.35
CA PHE A 294 14.16 10.57 0.46
C PHE A 294 15.08 11.24 1.48
N GLU A 295 15.53 10.47 2.48
CA GLU A 295 16.37 10.99 3.56
C GLU A 295 17.73 10.34 3.56
N VAL A 296 18.77 11.17 3.81
CA VAL A 296 20.15 10.73 3.98
C VAL A 296 20.61 11.06 5.39
N THR A 297 21.07 10.05 6.12
CA THR A 297 21.57 10.18 7.49
C THR A 297 23.09 10.15 7.52
N SER A 298 23.69 10.89 8.46
CA SER A 298 25.13 10.83 8.65
C SER A 298 25.55 9.45 9.20
N THR A 299 26.64 8.93 8.67
CA THR A 299 27.33 7.77 9.28
C THR A 299 28.06 8.28 10.53
N SER A 300 27.41 8.24 11.70
CA SER A 300 28.12 8.49 12.94
C SER A 300 29.02 7.29 13.24
N ARG A 301 30.33 7.45 13.06
CA ARG A 301 31.34 6.45 13.48
C ARG A 301 31.25 6.14 14.96
N GLU A 302 30.68 7.03 15.77
CA GLU A 302 30.47 6.81 17.20
C GLU A 302 29.45 5.71 17.49
N ASN A 303 28.46 5.51 16.62
CA ASN A 303 27.46 4.44 16.78
C ASN A 303 27.94 3.06 16.31
N GLU A 304 29.01 2.99 15.52
CA GLU A 304 29.57 1.69 15.07
C GLU A 304 30.47 1.02 16.12
N GLN A 305 30.99 1.79 17.10
CA GLN A 305 31.84 1.25 18.15
C GLN A 305 31.25 1.52 19.54
N ILE A 306 30.12 0.89 19.84
CA ILE A 306 29.54 0.84 21.20
C ILE A 306 30.42 0.04 22.15
N ILE A 307 31.39 -0.72 21.63
CA ILE A 307 32.30 -1.54 22.44
C ILE A 307 33.49 -0.69 22.86
N ARG A 308 33.63 -0.52 24.18
CA ARG A 308 34.77 0.12 24.82
C ARG A 308 36.10 -0.45 24.32
N ASN A 309 36.93 0.37 23.69
CA ASN A 309 38.27 -0.06 23.26
C ASN A 309 39.25 -0.06 24.44
N VAL A 310 39.23 -1.19 25.18
CA VAL A 310 40.03 -1.40 26.39
C VAL A 310 41.53 -1.35 26.08
N GLY A 311 41.94 -1.78 24.88
CA GLY A 311 43.34 -1.75 24.42
C GLY A 311 43.88 -0.34 24.30
N LEU A 312 43.14 0.53 23.58
CA LEU A 312 43.51 1.93 23.38
C LEU A 312 43.56 2.70 24.71
N GLN A 313 42.59 2.48 25.59
CA GLN A 313 42.55 3.08 26.93
C GLN A 313 43.76 2.70 27.79
N THR A 314 44.16 1.43 27.68
CA THR A 314 45.37 0.91 28.42
C THR A 314 46.64 1.58 27.89
N GLN A 315 46.78 1.67 26.56
CA GLN A 315 47.91 2.29 25.90
C GLN A 315 48.03 3.78 26.23
N LEU A 316 46.92 4.51 26.18
CA LEU A 316 46.88 5.95 26.56
C LEU A 316 47.27 6.16 28.02
N ALA A 317 46.70 5.35 28.96
CA ALA A 317 47.06 5.44 30.36
C ALA A 317 48.55 5.17 30.62
N SER A 318 49.14 4.17 29.96
CA SER A 318 50.55 3.83 30.09
C SER A 318 51.49 4.91 29.52
N GLN A 319 51.12 5.51 28.41
CA GLN A 319 51.94 6.55 27.73
C GLN A 319 51.87 7.93 28.43
N THR A 320 50.75 8.24 29.08
CA THR A 320 50.53 9.53 29.75
C THR A 320 50.79 9.52 31.26
N GLY A 321 51.17 8.35 31.81
CA GLY A 321 51.30 8.19 33.28
C GLY A 321 49.97 8.19 34.02
N GLY A 322 48.84 8.08 33.28
CA GLY A 322 47.50 8.02 33.85
C GLY A 322 47.15 6.61 34.39
N LYS A 323 46.02 6.53 35.08
CA LYS A 323 45.48 5.24 35.60
C LYS A 323 44.24 4.83 34.86
N LYS A 324 44.14 3.54 34.56
CA LYS A 324 42.99 2.89 33.98
C LYS A 324 42.26 2.08 35.05
N GLY A 325 40.93 2.08 35.02
CA GLY A 325 40.11 1.24 35.86
C GLY A 325 38.68 1.11 35.38
N GLU A 326 37.90 0.27 36.00
CA GLU A 326 36.46 0.13 35.78
C GLU A 326 35.71 1.18 36.61
N LEU A 327 34.46 1.48 36.26
CA LEU A 327 33.66 2.55 36.87
C LEU A 327 33.53 2.40 38.38
N TYR A 328 33.47 1.19 38.90
CA TYR A 328 33.43 0.91 40.34
C TYR A 328 34.76 1.20 41.09
N GLN A 329 35.87 1.28 40.36
CA GLN A 329 37.20 1.63 40.88
C GLN A 329 37.49 3.14 40.89
N LEU A 330 36.58 3.95 40.32
CA LEU A 330 36.73 5.40 40.19
C LEU A 330 37.07 6.11 41.51
N PRO A 331 36.45 5.78 42.67
CA PRO A 331 36.80 6.43 43.95
C PRO A 331 38.26 6.16 44.41
N GLU A 332 38.81 4.98 44.12
CA GLU A 332 40.18 4.63 44.43
C GLU A 332 41.17 5.33 43.49
N ILE A 333 40.84 5.41 42.20
CA ILE A 333 41.65 6.09 41.21
C ILE A 333 41.73 7.58 41.52
N LEU A 334 40.62 8.24 41.87
CA LEU A 334 40.57 9.65 42.25
C LEU A 334 41.42 9.95 43.50
N ARG A 335 41.40 9.07 44.51
CA ARG A 335 42.23 9.21 45.72
C ARG A 335 43.73 9.05 45.46
N SER A 336 44.10 8.40 44.37
CA SER A 336 45.48 8.13 44.00
C SER A 336 46.09 9.17 43.06
N ILE A 337 45.34 10.20 42.69
CA ILE A 337 45.82 11.33 41.90
C ILE A 337 46.37 12.38 42.89
N GLU A 338 47.68 12.61 42.87
CA GLU A 338 48.31 13.69 43.62
C GLU A 338 47.96 15.03 43.00
N ALA A 339 47.39 15.92 43.78
CA ALA A 339 47.18 17.31 43.38
C ALA A 339 48.52 17.96 43.14
N LYS A 340 48.80 18.40 41.91
CA LYS A 340 49.93 19.30 41.67
C LYS A 340 49.47 20.69 41.99
N ASP A 341 50.09 21.32 43.00
CA ASP A 341 49.96 22.76 43.20
C ASP A 341 50.58 23.49 42.01
N THR A 342 49.73 24.12 41.21
CA THR A 342 50.15 25.07 40.18
C THR A 342 50.31 26.41 40.89
N GLU A 343 51.55 26.80 41.21
CA GLU A 343 51.86 28.22 41.49
C GLU A 343 51.61 28.97 40.17
N GLU A 344 50.64 29.86 40.18
CA GLU A 344 50.46 30.89 39.11
C GLU A 344 51.61 31.95 39.33
N PRO A 345 52.21 32.35 38.18
CA PRO A 345 53.24 33.44 38.24
C PRO A 345 52.66 34.83 38.47
#